data_3114bc4e7829f5fdbb99b96eebae9a52
#
_entry.id   3114bc4e7829f5fdbb99b96eebae9a52
#
_cell.length_a   1.000
_cell.length_b   1.000
_cell.length_c   1.000
_cell.angle_alpha   90.00
_cell.angle_beta   90.00
_cell.angle_gamma   90.00
#
_symmetry.space_group_name_H-M   'P 1'
#
loop_
_entity.id
_entity.type
_entity.pdbx_description
1 polymer ?
#
loop_
_entity_poly.entity_id
_entity_poly.type
_entity_poly.pdbx_seq_one_letter_code
_entity_poly.pdbx_strand_id
1 'polypeptide(L)'
;MKIAGEQTLSAPRERVWALFNDPERLSRLIPGCEKLDVISPTEFAGTLNVGIAAVKGVYTGKLKLDEVRPPEHYKMSVDGKGKQGFMRGSGTLDLVAKDARQTAVTYGGDIQIGGPLVQVGQRVIDSAAKMMIGQFFAAADAELKAEAAGTVARQGFLLNFWRYMVRLVRSLFTRG
;
A
#
# COMPACT_ATOMS: atom_id res chain seq x y z
N MET A 1 1.14 3.30 18.47
CA MET A 1 0.09 4.13 17.85
C MET A 1 -0.84 3.23 17.07
N LYS A 2 -2.14 3.29 17.34
CA LYS A 2 -3.13 2.50 16.59
C LYS A 2 -3.68 3.32 15.43
N ILE A 3 -3.77 2.70 14.26
CA ILE A 3 -4.40 3.27 13.06
C ILE A 3 -5.53 2.32 12.66
N ALA A 4 -6.70 2.86 12.37
CA ALA A 4 -7.82 2.09 11.81
C ALA A 4 -8.74 3.02 11.02
N GLY A 5 -9.40 2.47 10.02
CA GLY A 5 -10.38 3.18 9.23
C GLY A 5 -11.01 2.33 8.15
N GLU A 6 -11.97 2.92 7.47
CA GLU A 6 -12.63 2.35 6.30
C GLU A 6 -12.71 3.40 5.19
N GLN A 7 -12.49 2.96 3.96
CA GLN A 7 -12.65 3.79 2.77
C GLN A 7 -13.46 3.02 1.72
N THR A 8 -14.31 3.72 1.00
CA THR A 8 -15.04 3.13 -0.14
C THR A 8 -14.36 3.56 -1.43
N LEU A 9 -14.00 2.60 -2.26
CA LEU A 9 -13.42 2.80 -3.59
C LEU A 9 -14.43 2.47 -4.69
N SER A 10 -14.42 3.26 -5.75
CA SER A 10 -15.38 3.21 -6.85
C SER A 10 -14.99 2.19 -7.92
N ALA A 11 -14.79 0.94 -7.51
CA ALA A 11 -14.47 -0.17 -8.40
C ALA A 11 -14.84 -1.53 -7.77
N PRO A 12 -15.02 -2.58 -8.58
CA PRO A 12 -15.15 -3.96 -8.09
C PRO A 12 -13.91 -4.40 -7.31
N ARG A 13 -14.10 -5.27 -6.34
CA ARG A 13 -13.07 -5.76 -5.41
C ARG A 13 -11.83 -6.31 -6.13
N GLU A 14 -12.02 -7.05 -7.19
CA GLU A 14 -10.94 -7.64 -7.98
C GLU A 14 -10.05 -6.57 -8.63
N ARG A 15 -10.62 -5.43 -9.00
CA ARG A 15 -9.87 -4.31 -9.58
C ARG A 15 -9.10 -3.54 -8.52
N VAL A 16 -9.70 -3.33 -7.34
CA VAL A 16 -9.01 -2.74 -6.18
C VAL A 16 -7.85 -3.63 -5.77
N TRP A 17 -8.06 -4.94 -5.70
CA TRP A 17 -7.01 -5.91 -5.40
C TRP A 17 -5.86 -5.83 -6.42
N ALA A 18 -6.17 -5.84 -7.70
CA ALA A 18 -5.18 -5.74 -8.76
C ALA A 18 -4.36 -4.45 -8.68
N LEU A 19 -5.01 -3.30 -8.38
CA LEU A 19 -4.34 -2.03 -8.18
C LEU A 19 -3.34 -2.06 -7.02
N PHE A 20 -3.75 -2.62 -5.87
CA PHE A 20 -2.92 -2.65 -4.67
C PHE A 20 -1.79 -3.69 -4.73
N ASN A 21 -1.86 -4.64 -5.66
CA ASN A 21 -0.84 -5.66 -5.87
C ASN A 21 0.01 -5.43 -7.13
N ASP A 22 -0.17 -4.31 -7.82
CA ASP A 22 0.70 -3.88 -8.91
C ASP A 22 1.74 -2.88 -8.36
N PRO A 23 3.04 -3.26 -8.23
CA PRO A 23 4.05 -2.42 -7.61
C PRO A 23 4.28 -1.08 -8.32
N GLU A 24 4.16 -1.06 -9.64
CA GLU A 24 4.34 0.16 -10.44
C GLU A 24 3.20 1.15 -10.18
N ARG A 25 1.96 0.65 -10.16
CA ARG A 25 0.78 1.45 -9.85
C ARG A 25 0.80 1.88 -8.38
N LEU A 26 1.08 0.93 -7.47
CA LEU A 26 1.15 1.18 -6.03
C LEU A 26 2.16 2.29 -5.68
N SER A 27 3.32 2.31 -6.33
CA SER A 27 4.33 3.34 -6.11
C SER A 27 3.83 4.76 -6.40
N ARG A 28 2.93 4.90 -7.38
CA ARG A 28 2.30 6.20 -7.72
C ARG A 28 1.22 6.63 -6.74
N LEU A 29 0.61 5.69 -6.03
CA LEU A 29 -0.43 5.97 -5.04
C LEU A 29 0.15 6.40 -3.68
N ILE A 30 1.35 5.91 -3.34
CA ILE A 30 1.98 6.19 -2.05
C ILE A 30 2.57 7.61 -2.07
N PRO A 31 2.10 8.53 -1.22
CA PRO A 31 2.59 9.89 -1.20
C PRO A 31 4.08 9.97 -0.92
N GLY A 32 4.82 10.65 -1.79
CA GLY A 32 6.27 10.80 -1.67
C GLY A 32 7.10 9.56 -2.01
N CYS A 33 6.50 8.52 -2.58
CA CYS A 33 7.24 7.34 -3.01
C CYS A 33 8.16 7.69 -4.18
N GLU A 34 9.47 7.61 -3.97
CA GLU A 34 10.49 7.79 -5.00
C GLU A 34 10.87 6.47 -5.66
N LYS A 35 10.79 5.38 -4.88
CA LYS A 35 11.19 4.06 -5.35
C LYS A 35 10.42 2.97 -4.61
N LEU A 36 10.02 1.93 -5.32
CA LEU A 36 9.44 0.70 -4.78
C LEU A 36 9.99 -0.50 -5.55
N ASP A 37 10.94 -1.19 -4.96
CA ASP A 37 11.57 -2.37 -5.53
C ASP A 37 10.85 -3.64 -5.06
N VAL A 38 10.61 -4.55 -5.97
CA VAL A 38 10.09 -5.89 -5.67
C VAL A 38 11.25 -6.81 -5.32
N ILE A 39 11.34 -7.20 -4.05
CA ILE A 39 12.36 -8.15 -3.57
C ILE A 39 11.89 -9.59 -3.79
N SER A 40 10.63 -9.85 -3.47
CA SER A 40 9.96 -11.14 -3.68
C SER A 40 8.47 -10.89 -3.96
N PRO A 41 7.67 -11.93 -4.24
CA PRO A 41 6.21 -11.78 -4.43
C PRO A 41 5.47 -11.12 -3.26
N THR A 42 6.05 -11.19 -2.06
CA THR A 42 5.45 -10.66 -0.82
C THR A 42 6.34 -9.65 -0.10
N GLU A 43 7.50 -9.30 -0.65
CA GLU A 43 8.43 -8.36 -0.03
C GLU A 43 8.81 -7.23 -0.98
N PHE A 44 8.76 -6.02 -0.47
CA PHE A 44 9.08 -4.79 -1.19
C PHE A 44 10.07 -3.96 -0.37
N ALA A 45 10.96 -3.25 -1.05
CA ALA A 45 11.80 -2.22 -0.45
C ALA A 45 11.48 -0.87 -1.09
N GLY A 46 11.36 0.17 -0.28
CA GLY A 46 10.96 1.47 -0.78
C GLY A 46 11.75 2.63 -0.19
N THR A 47 11.70 3.74 -0.92
CA THR A 47 12.20 5.05 -0.49
C THR A 47 11.07 6.05 -0.58
N LEU A 48 10.76 6.70 0.54
CA LEU A 48 9.74 7.75 0.65
C LEU A 48 10.38 9.08 0.98
N ASN A 49 10.04 10.12 0.25
CA ASN A 49 10.38 11.50 0.56
C ASN A 49 9.13 12.19 1.13
N VAL A 50 9.01 12.20 2.43
CA VAL A 50 7.86 12.78 3.13
C VAL A 50 8.03 14.28 3.23
N GLY A 51 7.09 15.04 2.66
CA GLY A 51 7.08 16.51 2.66
C GLY A 51 6.26 17.16 3.77
N ILE A 52 5.71 16.38 4.70
CA ILE A 52 4.83 16.90 5.76
C ILE A 52 5.66 17.46 6.89
N ALA A 53 5.56 18.76 7.10
CA ALA A 53 6.27 19.63 8.05
C ALA A 53 7.16 18.92 9.10
N ALA A 54 6.57 18.52 10.21
CA ALA A 54 7.30 18.00 11.36
C ALA A 54 7.88 16.58 11.19
N VAL A 55 7.39 15.82 10.19
CA VAL A 55 7.89 14.47 9.86
C VAL A 55 8.66 14.45 8.53
N LYS A 56 8.99 15.65 8.01
CA LYS A 56 9.72 15.82 6.74
C LYS A 56 11.05 15.07 6.74
N GLY A 57 11.29 14.29 5.69
CA GLY A 57 12.55 13.58 5.51
C GLY A 57 12.45 12.43 4.51
N VAL A 58 13.61 11.88 4.22
CA VAL A 58 13.73 10.67 3.40
C VAL A 58 13.78 9.45 4.32
N TYR A 59 12.91 8.49 4.03
CA TYR A 59 12.77 7.23 4.75
C TYR A 59 12.98 6.07 3.79
N THR A 60 13.77 5.10 4.21
CA THR A 60 13.91 3.82 3.50
C THR A 60 13.31 2.72 4.34
N GLY A 61 12.67 1.76 3.70
CA GLY A 61 12.03 0.70 4.47
C GLY A 61 11.69 -0.53 3.64
N LYS A 62 11.17 -1.51 4.36
CA LYS A 62 10.67 -2.76 3.81
C LYS A 62 9.20 -2.92 4.16
N LEU A 63 8.46 -3.46 3.22
CA LEU A 63 7.09 -3.92 3.38
C LEU A 63 7.05 -5.41 3.11
N LYS A 64 6.44 -6.17 4.00
CA LYS A 64 6.18 -7.60 3.83
C LYS A 64 4.68 -7.87 3.91
N LEU A 65 4.19 -8.69 2.99
CA LEU A 65 2.81 -9.18 2.99
C LEU A 65 2.79 -10.61 3.52
N ASP A 66 1.88 -10.86 4.46
CA ASP A 66 1.61 -12.17 5.03
C ASP A 66 0.09 -12.45 4.96
N GLU A 67 -0.32 -13.69 5.17
CA GLU A 67 -1.72 -14.12 5.19
C GLU A 67 -2.53 -13.66 3.95
N VAL A 68 -1.88 -13.68 2.78
CA VAL A 68 -2.47 -13.18 1.53
C VAL A 68 -3.59 -14.11 1.06
N ARG A 69 -4.82 -13.57 1.04
CA ARG A 69 -6.04 -14.27 0.56
C ARG A 69 -6.73 -13.45 -0.53
N PRO A 70 -6.33 -13.62 -1.79
CA PRO A 70 -6.93 -12.88 -2.91
C PRO A 70 -8.43 -13.19 -3.09
N PRO A 71 -9.26 -12.22 -3.41
CA PRO A 71 -9.02 -10.77 -3.48
C PRO A 71 -9.49 -10.04 -2.21
N GLU A 72 -9.39 -10.64 -1.03
CA GLU A 72 -10.11 -10.24 0.17
C GLU A 72 -9.23 -9.66 1.27
N HIS A 73 -8.06 -10.22 1.50
CA HIS A 73 -7.29 -9.95 2.71
C HIS A 73 -5.80 -10.08 2.53
N TYR A 74 -5.04 -9.24 3.21
CA TYR A 74 -3.65 -9.49 3.57
C TYR A 74 -3.27 -8.75 4.86
N LYS A 75 -2.26 -9.30 5.52
CA LYS A 75 -1.54 -8.66 6.60
C LYS A 75 -0.26 -8.05 6.05
N MET A 76 0.11 -6.88 6.54
CA MET A 76 1.34 -6.22 6.16
C MET A 76 2.20 -5.91 7.38
N SER A 77 3.50 -5.98 7.21
CA SER A 77 4.49 -5.52 8.18
C SER A 77 5.42 -4.51 7.53
N VAL A 78 5.69 -3.42 8.22
CA VAL A 78 6.53 -2.32 7.73
C VAL A 78 7.67 -2.08 8.71
N ASP A 79 8.89 -1.93 8.19
CA ASP A 79 10.07 -1.47 8.93
C ASP A 79 10.73 -0.35 8.12
N GLY A 80 10.63 0.87 8.59
CA GLY A 80 11.14 2.07 7.94
C GLY A 80 12.07 2.86 8.85
N LYS A 81 13.10 3.48 8.28
CA LYS A 81 14.07 4.32 8.98
C LYS A 81 14.49 5.52 8.16
N GLY A 82 14.78 6.61 8.83
CA GLY A 82 15.33 7.85 8.28
C GLY A 82 16.14 8.61 9.31
N LYS A 83 16.66 9.78 8.94
CA LYS A 83 17.41 10.64 9.88
C LYS A 83 16.56 11.07 11.07
N GLN A 84 15.26 11.19 10.89
CA GLN A 84 14.31 11.64 11.93
C GLN A 84 13.91 10.54 12.90
N GLY A 85 14.26 9.28 12.62
CA GLY A 85 13.91 8.14 13.47
C GLY A 85 13.48 6.91 12.65
N PHE A 86 12.75 6.04 13.30
CA PHE A 86 12.24 4.82 12.68
C PHE A 86 10.75 4.64 12.94
N MET A 87 10.13 3.83 12.09
CA MET A 87 8.75 3.38 12.19
C MET A 87 8.70 1.88 11.93
N ARG A 88 8.07 1.15 12.83
CA ARG A 88 7.78 -0.28 12.68
C ARG A 88 6.32 -0.54 12.95
N GLY A 89 5.72 -1.40 12.19
CA GLY A 89 4.32 -1.71 12.43
C GLY A 89 3.83 -2.92 11.67
N SER A 90 2.65 -3.36 12.07
CA SER A 90 1.89 -4.36 11.33
C SER A 90 0.43 -3.96 11.28
N GLY A 91 -0.24 -4.38 10.22
CA GLY A 91 -1.66 -4.12 10.04
C GLY A 91 -2.30 -5.10 9.08
N THR A 92 -3.61 -5.01 9.00
CA THR A 92 -4.42 -5.79 8.07
C THR A 92 -5.14 -4.87 7.10
N LEU A 93 -5.45 -5.40 5.95
CA LEU A 93 -6.27 -4.74 4.95
C LEU A 93 -7.27 -5.76 4.41
N ASP A 94 -8.55 -5.41 4.53
CA ASP A 94 -9.67 -6.24 4.15
C ASP A 94 -10.50 -5.53 3.07
N LEU A 95 -10.83 -6.24 1.99
CA LEU A 95 -11.62 -5.76 0.88
C LEU A 95 -12.97 -6.48 0.85
N VAL A 96 -14.05 -5.73 1.01
CA VAL A 96 -15.42 -6.25 0.97
C VAL A 96 -16.18 -5.60 -0.16
N ALA A 97 -16.69 -6.40 -1.10
CA ALA A 97 -17.55 -5.91 -2.15
C ALA A 97 -18.86 -5.37 -1.54
N LYS A 98 -19.16 -4.09 -1.74
CA LYS A 98 -20.45 -3.48 -1.35
C LYS A 98 -21.50 -3.74 -2.41
N ASP A 99 -21.11 -3.62 -3.68
CA ASP A 99 -21.90 -3.92 -4.87
C ASP A 99 -20.97 -4.19 -6.06
N ALA A 100 -21.51 -4.25 -7.27
CA ALA A 100 -20.75 -4.50 -8.51
C ALA A 100 -19.76 -3.38 -8.88
N ARG A 101 -19.83 -2.22 -8.23
CA ARG A 101 -19.06 -1.01 -8.57
C ARG A 101 -18.33 -0.39 -7.39
N GLN A 102 -18.51 -0.91 -6.19
CA GLN A 102 -17.93 -0.34 -4.98
C GLN A 102 -17.35 -1.41 -4.07
N THR A 103 -16.20 -1.08 -3.49
CA THR A 103 -15.51 -1.92 -2.51
C THR A 103 -15.23 -1.11 -1.25
N ALA A 104 -15.63 -1.65 -0.09
CA ALA A 104 -15.17 -1.16 1.19
C ALA A 104 -13.80 -1.74 1.48
N VAL A 105 -12.85 -0.88 1.82
CA VAL A 105 -11.49 -1.24 2.24
C VAL A 105 -11.36 -0.86 3.71
N THR A 106 -11.34 -1.87 4.58
CA THR A 106 -11.10 -1.70 6.00
C THR A 106 -9.64 -1.95 6.29
N TYR A 107 -9.03 -1.08 7.07
CA TYR A 107 -7.63 -1.21 7.47
C TYR A 107 -7.47 -0.97 8.96
N GLY A 108 -6.50 -1.66 9.55
CA GLY A 108 -6.15 -1.48 10.94
C GLY A 108 -4.73 -1.94 11.22
N GLY A 109 -4.09 -1.31 12.21
CA GLY A 109 -2.72 -1.69 12.56
C GLY A 109 -2.19 -0.98 13.78
N ASP A 110 -1.02 -1.44 14.19
CA ASP A 110 -0.25 -0.87 15.29
C ASP A 110 1.13 -0.45 14.79
N ILE A 111 1.52 0.79 15.10
CA ILE A 111 2.78 1.38 14.67
C ILE A 111 3.57 1.84 15.87
N GLN A 112 4.82 1.43 15.93
CA GLN A 112 5.84 1.92 16.87
C GLN A 112 6.71 2.96 16.16
N ILE A 113 6.96 4.06 16.84
CA ILE A 113 7.79 5.15 16.35
C ILE A 113 8.87 5.40 17.37
N GLY A 114 10.10 5.63 16.91
CA GLY A 114 11.24 5.89 17.75
C GLY A 114 12.21 6.91 17.19
N GLY A 115 13.20 7.27 18.00
CA GLY A 115 14.18 8.31 17.69
C GLY A 115 13.61 9.72 17.84
N PRO A 116 14.21 10.74 17.20
CA PRO A 116 13.78 12.13 17.26
C PRO A 116 12.30 12.38 16.87
N LEU A 117 11.69 11.52 16.06
CA LEU A 117 10.26 11.59 15.71
C LEU A 117 9.34 11.57 16.93
N VAL A 118 9.73 10.92 18.02
CA VAL A 118 8.91 10.88 19.25
C VAL A 118 8.72 12.26 19.85
N GLN A 119 9.70 13.17 19.69
CA GLN A 119 9.67 14.53 20.21
C GLN A 119 8.67 15.44 19.46
N VAL A 120 8.28 15.06 18.25
CA VAL A 120 7.31 15.80 17.44
C VAL A 120 5.92 15.81 18.08
N GLY A 121 5.62 14.80 18.88
CA GLY A 121 4.37 14.63 19.59
C GLY A 121 3.33 13.80 18.81
N GLN A 122 2.63 12.97 19.57
CA GLN A 122 1.67 11.98 19.05
C GLN A 122 0.63 12.59 18.11
N ARG A 123 0.05 13.72 18.46
CA ARG A 123 -1.01 14.39 17.66
C ARG A 123 -0.55 14.77 16.26
N VAL A 124 0.70 15.24 16.13
CA VAL A 124 1.26 15.66 14.85
C VAL A 124 1.52 14.43 13.98
N ILE A 125 2.04 13.35 14.57
CA ILE A 125 2.27 12.09 13.89
C ILE A 125 0.95 11.47 13.42
N ASP A 126 -0.09 11.46 14.26
CA ASP A 126 -1.42 10.98 13.91
C ASP A 126 -2.02 11.77 12.73
N SER A 127 -1.85 13.10 12.74
CA SER A 127 -2.33 13.97 11.67
C SER A 127 -1.60 13.70 10.36
N ALA A 128 -0.29 13.52 10.41
CA ALA A 128 0.53 13.18 9.24
C ALA A 128 0.13 11.81 8.65
N ALA A 129 -0.05 10.81 9.51
CA ALA A 129 -0.48 9.48 9.10
C ALA A 129 -1.87 9.51 8.43
N LYS A 130 -2.84 10.20 9.03
CA LYS A 130 -4.19 10.37 8.46
C LYS A 130 -4.16 11.08 7.11
N MET A 131 -3.33 12.12 6.97
CA MET A 131 -3.16 12.84 5.72
C MET A 131 -2.59 11.92 4.62
N MET A 132 -1.53 11.15 4.92
CA MET A 132 -0.93 10.23 3.95
C MET A 132 -1.90 9.13 3.54
N ILE A 133 -2.63 8.54 4.48
CA ILE A 133 -3.66 7.54 4.20
C ILE A 133 -4.77 8.13 3.32
N GLY A 134 -5.25 9.34 3.64
CA GLY A 134 -6.26 10.03 2.84
C GLY A 134 -5.80 10.31 1.41
N GLN A 135 -4.57 10.78 1.22
CA GLN A 135 -3.98 10.99 -0.10
C GLN A 135 -3.84 9.69 -0.89
N PHE A 136 -3.40 8.62 -0.24
CA PHE A 136 -3.29 7.30 -0.85
C PHE A 136 -4.64 6.81 -1.41
N PHE A 137 -5.68 6.82 -0.59
CA PHE A 137 -7.00 6.37 -1.02
C PHE A 137 -7.66 7.29 -2.04
N ALA A 138 -7.44 8.60 -1.95
CA ALA A 138 -7.90 9.55 -2.95
C ALA A 138 -7.25 9.30 -4.32
N ALA A 139 -5.96 9.05 -4.35
CA ALA A 139 -5.22 8.69 -5.56
C ALA A 139 -5.70 7.35 -6.14
N ALA A 140 -5.91 6.35 -5.28
CA ALA A 140 -6.42 5.04 -5.67
C ALA A 140 -7.81 5.14 -6.32
N ASP A 141 -8.73 5.88 -5.71
CA ASP A 141 -10.08 6.07 -6.24
C ASP A 141 -10.08 6.84 -7.56
N ALA A 142 -9.24 7.86 -7.68
CA ALA A 142 -9.07 8.62 -8.92
C ALA A 142 -8.53 7.74 -10.06
N GLU A 143 -7.55 6.89 -9.79
CA GLU A 143 -7.00 5.97 -10.79
C GLU A 143 -8.03 4.91 -11.23
N LEU A 144 -8.79 4.35 -10.29
CA LEU A 144 -9.85 3.38 -10.58
C LEU A 144 -10.98 3.99 -11.42
N LYS A 145 -11.36 5.23 -11.13
CA LYS A 145 -12.36 5.98 -11.90
C LYS A 145 -11.87 6.28 -13.32
N ALA A 146 -10.62 6.71 -13.47
CA ALA A 146 -10.01 6.98 -14.76
C ALA A 146 -9.92 5.70 -15.63
N GLU A 147 -9.60 4.58 -15.02
CA GLU A 147 -9.56 3.27 -15.68
C GLU A 147 -10.96 2.85 -16.15
N ALA A 148 -12.00 3.03 -15.32
CA ALA A 148 -13.39 2.74 -15.68
C ALA A 148 -13.90 3.62 -16.82
N ALA A 149 -13.44 4.87 -16.92
CA ALA A 149 -13.76 5.80 -17.99
C ALA A 149 -12.99 5.51 -19.30
N GLY A 150 -12.11 4.49 -19.33
CA GLY A 150 -11.30 4.13 -20.50
C GLY A 150 -10.18 5.11 -20.82
N THR A 151 -9.83 6.00 -19.90
CA THR A 151 -8.78 7.02 -20.06
C THR A 151 -7.38 6.49 -19.77
N VAL A 152 -7.27 5.31 -19.15
CA VAL A 152 -6.01 4.62 -18.94
C VAL A 152 -5.88 3.50 -19.97
N ALA A 153 -4.89 3.60 -20.84
CA ALA A 153 -4.69 2.64 -21.93
C ALA A 153 -4.54 1.20 -21.39
N ARG A 154 -5.30 0.30 -22.00
CA ARG A 154 -5.40 -1.14 -21.70
C ARG A 154 -4.11 -1.96 -21.83
N GLN A 155 -2.94 -1.34 -22.05
CA GLN A 155 -1.75 -2.02 -22.56
C GLN A 155 -0.88 -2.73 -21.52
N GLY A 156 -1.07 -2.53 -20.22
CA GLY A 156 -0.19 -3.14 -19.20
C GLY A 156 -0.78 -4.32 -18.42
N PHE A 157 -2.10 -4.36 -18.29
CA PHE A 157 -2.77 -5.19 -17.30
C PHE A 157 -2.67 -6.71 -17.55
N LEU A 158 -2.91 -7.17 -18.77
CA LEU A 158 -2.91 -8.60 -19.07
C LEU A 158 -1.49 -9.22 -19.10
N LEU A 159 -0.50 -8.46 -19.54
CA LEU A 159 0.89 -8.96 -19.65
C LEU A 159 1.58 -9.07 -18.29
N ASN A 160 1.34 -8.12 -17.38
CA ASN A 160 1.98 -8.12 -16.06
C ASN A 160 1.32 -9.10 -15.09
N PHE A 161 -0.01 -9.20 -15.11
CA PHE A 161 -0.75 -10.17 -14.29
C PHE A 161 -0.40 -11.62 -14.67
N TRP A 162 -0.32 -11.93 -15.97
CA TRP A 162 0.09 -13.24 -16.46
C TRP A 162 1.55 -13.58 -16.12
N ARG A 163 2.47 -12.62 -16.24
CA ARG A 163 3.89 -12.81 -15.86
C ARG A 163 4.07 -13.01 -14.35
N TYR A 164 3.24 -12.39 -13.54
CA TYR A 164 3.26 -12.53 -12.07
C TYR A 164 2.70 -13.87 -11.64
N MET A 165 1.56 -14.29 -12.20
CA MET A 165 0.93 -15.58 -11.93
C MET A 165 1.82 -16.75 -12.40
N VAL A 166 2.45 -16.65 -13.58
CA VAL A 166 3.36 -17.68 -14.09
C VAL A 166 4.62 -17.82 -13.22
N ARG A 167 5.13 -16.69 -12.65
CA ARG A 167 6.23 -16.75 -11.67
C ARG A 167 5.80 -17.42 -10.36
N LEU A 168 4.61 -17.12 -9.88
CA LEU A 168 4.07 -17.67 -8.63
C LEU A 168 3.85 -19.18 -8.75
N VAL A 169 3.28 -19.63 -9.88
CA VAL A 169 3.09 -21.05 -10.17
C VAL A 169 4.42 -21.78 -10.36
N ARG A 170 5.40 -21.16 -11.05
CA ARG A 170 6.74 -21.75 -11.21
C ARG A 170 7.49 -21.91 -9.89
N SER A 171 7.35 -20.98 -8.95
CA SER A 171 8.01 -21.09 -7.64
C SER A 171 7.40 -22.17 -6.74
N LEU A 172 6.13 -22.54 -6.97
CA LEU A 172 5.46 -23.60 -6.23
C LEU A 172 5.82 -25.01 -6.76
N PHE A 173 6.22 -25.12 -8.04
CA PHE A 173 6.57 -26.41 -8.67
C PHE A 173 8.08 -26.71 -8.69
N THR A 174 8.96 -25.80 -8.26
CA THR A 174 10.41 -26.03 -8.22
C THR A 174 10.97 -26.34 -6.83
N ARG A 175 10.10 -26.65 -5.86
CA ARG A 175 10.48 -27.23 -4.57
C ARG A 175 9.81 -28.61 -4.43
N GLY A 176 10.26 -29.55 -5.21
CA GLY A 176 10.06 -30.97 -5.06
C GLY A 176 11.39 -31.67 -5.27
#